data_ade95db2b6f2ee27a3e2cdda628c79cf
#
_entry.id   ade95db2b6f2ee27a3e2cdda628c79cf
#
_cell.length_a   1.000
_cell.length_b   1.000
_cell.length_c   1.000
_cell.angle_alpha   90.00
_cell.angle_beta   90.00
_cell.angle_gamma   90.00
#
_symmetry.space_group_name_H-M   'P 1'
#
loop_
_entity.id
_entity.type
_entity.pdbx_description
1 polymer ?
#
loop_
_entity_poly.entity_id
_entity_poly.type
_entity_poly.pdbx_seq_one_letter_code
_entity_poly.pdbx_strand_id
1 'polypeptide(L)'
;MISLSIATPALAETPQDSVHKSKMDSIEIGLITCTPHEEVYSLYGHTALRYHNLRTGQDLVFNYGVFNFNAPHFVARFVLGKTDYELGVIPIKPFCAYYRQWGSEVIEQVLNLSNNDKERITKALSINLQPENRVYRYNFFYDNCSTRPRDIIENNIEGDIVYSPREEFTPTYREMIHTLVGHHPWASFGNDILLGLKADLKTDYRQQEFLPLNLMYDFDHAKIYANGEYRPLVKERRTLVNPGVQIIEQDFPLSPTHCGILLLCLAFIVMVLEMRRKKCFIWVDILQMSATGIIGVLLFVMFFSEHPTTSTNLQILLFNPIALFFIPAIVKKSHTHYWNIMLACVLVFLAGAFLQDYAEGTEFLALCLLTRYWSHIKK
;
A
#
# COMPACT_ATOMS: atom_id res chain seq x y z
N MET A 1 -0.54 -30.02 67.08
CA MET A 1 -0.53 -30.17 65.61
C MET A 1 0.57 -29.28 65.06
N ILE A 2 1.69 -29.90 64.71
CA ILE A 2 2.86 -29.22 64.16
C ILE A 2 2.68 -29.26 62.62
N SER A 3 2.48 -28.08 62.00
CA SER A 3 2.39 -27.91 60.54
C SER A 3 3.80 -27.93 59.96
N LEU A 4 4.15 -28.97 59.21
CA LEU A 4 5.38 -29.04 58.42
C LEU A 4 5.11 -28.30 57.10
N SER A 5 5.70 -27.13 56.91
CA SER A 5 5.81 -26.46 55.62
C SER A 5 6.91 -27.15 54.80
N ILE A 6 6.51 -27.86 53.76
CA ILE A 6 7.44 -28.38 52.74
C ILE A 6 7.85 -27.23 51.85
N ALA A 7 9.07 -26.75 52.02
CA ALA A 7 9.70 -25.84 51.09
C ALA A 7 10.06 -26.63 49.81
N THR A 8 9.45 -26.28 48.67
CA THR A 8 9.87 -26.76 47.37
C THR A 8 11.25 -26.19 47.03
N PRO A 9 12.24 -27.03 46.70
CA PRO A 9 13.55 -26.52 46.31
C PRO A 9 13.41 -25.75 44.99
N ALA A 10 13.85 -24.49 45.01
CA ALA A 10 14.06 -23.76 43.77
C ALA A 10 15.09 -24.53 42.94
N LEU A 11 14.70 -24.93 41.73
CA LEU A 11 15.61 -25.53 40.77
C LEU A 11 16.75 -24.53 40.51
N ALA A 12 17.98 -24.88 40.91
CA ALA A 12 19.15 -24.10 40.64
C ALA A 12 19.36 -24.02 39.11
N GLU A 13 19.44 -22.81 38.57
CA GLU A 13 19.74 -22.58 37.17
C GLU A 13 21.05 -23.30 36.81
N THR A 14 21.05 -24.03 35.70
CA THR A 14 22.27 -24.68 35.20
C THR A 14 23.27 -23.62 34.69
N PRO A 15 24.60 -23.91 34.72
CA PRO A 15 25.59 -22.99 34.19
C PRO A 15 25.33 -22.64 32.70
N GLN A 16 24.69 -23.54 31.95
CA GLN A 16 24.34 -23.35 30.56
C GLN A 16 23.19 -22.32 30.39
N ASP A 17 22.19 -22.33 31.30
CA ASP A 17 21.09 -21.36 31.30
C ASP A 17 21.58 -19.96 31.67
N SER A 18 22.53 -19.84 32.60
CA SER A 18 23.12 -18.55 32.97
C SER A 18 23.97 -17.93 31.88
N VAL A 19 24.72 -18.73 31.11
CA VAL A 19 25.51 -18.27 29.96
C VAL A 19 24.59 -17.83 28.79
N HIS A 20 23.49 -18.56 28.59
CA HIS A 20 22.51 -18.24 27.56
C HIS A 20 21.75 -16.95 27.89
N LYS A 21 21.32 -16.77 29.11
CA LYS A 21 20.67 -15.56 29.64
C LYS A 21 21.58 -14.33 29.44
N SER A 22 22.86 -14.43 29.82
CA SER A 22 23.86 -13.39 29.61
C SER A 22 24.09 -13.03 28.14
N LYS A 23 23.88 -13.98 27.20
CA LYS A 23 23.99 -13.72 25.75
C LYS A 23 22.80 -12.90 25.23
N MET A 24 21.58 -13.22 25.66
CA MET A 24 20.37 -12.50 25.21
C MET A 24 20.25 -11.10 25.85
N ASP A 25 20.79 -10.88 27.04
CA ASP A 25 20.81 -9.58 27.69
C ASP A 25 21.50 -8.49 26.84
N SER A 26 22.46 -8.88 26.01
CA SER A 26 23.19 -7.96 25.12
C SER A 26 22.51 -7.73 23.77
N ILE A 27 21.33 -8.32 23.52
CA ILE A 27 20.60 -8.16 22.27
C ILE A 27 19.46 -7.16 22.46
N GLU A 28 19.39 -6.18 21.58
CA GLU A 28 18.23 -5.32 21.39
C GLU A 28 17.55 -5.67 20.05
N ILE A 29 16.23 -5.72 20.06
CA ILE A 29 15.39 -5.85 18.87
C ILE A 29 14.50 -4.62 18.84
N GLY A 30 14.48 -3.92 17.70
CA GLY A 30 13.71 -2.71 17.50
C GLY A 30 12.89 -2.75 16.23
N LEU A 31 11.73 -2.12 16.26
CA LEU A 31 10.97 -1.77 15.07
C LEU A 31 11.50 -0.44 14.55
N ILE A 32 11.95 -0.40 13.30
CA ILE A 32 12.37 0.81 12.61
C ILE A 32 11.20 1.31 11.77
N THR A 33 10.93 2.61 11.86
CA THR A 33 9.99 3.32 10.98
C THR A 33 10.73 4.45 10.28
N CYS A 34 10.63 4.46 8.94
CA CYS A 34 11.17 5.51 8.09
C CYS A 34 10.02 6.36 7.56
N THR A 35 10.13 7.68 7.67
CA THR A 35 9.12 8.59 7.13
C THR A 35 9.13 8.58 5.59
N PRO A 36 8.00 8.93 4.96
CA PRO A 36 7.91 9.03 3.50
C PRO A 36 8.99 9.91 2.87
N HIS A 37 9.30 9.64 1.60
CA HIS A 37 10.11 10.51 0.73
C HIS A 37 9.63 10.36 -0.73
N GLU A 38 10.17 11.19 -1.64
CA GLU A 38 9.65 11.45 -2.98
C GLU A 38 9.66 10.28 -3.98
N GLU A 39 10.39 9.18 -3.73
CA GLU A 39 10.27 8.01 -4.61
C GLU A 39 8.87 7.38 -4.48
N VAL A 40 8.20 7.11 -5.60
CA VAL A 40 6.79 6.65 -5.67
C VAL A 40 6.49 5.48 -4.73
N TYR A 41 7.40 4.52 -4.59
CA TYR A 41 7.26 3.38 -3.67
C TYR A 41 7.54 3.75 -2.20
N SER A 42 8.14 4.90 -1.95
CA SER A 42 8.51 5.38 -0.61
C SER A 42 7.56 6.44 -0.06
N LEU A 43 6.56 6.86 -0.85
CA LEU A 43 5.52 7.82 -0.42
C LEU A 43 4.70 7.33 0.79
N TYR A 44 4.75 6.04 1.07
CA TYR A 44 4.01 5.43 2.20
C TYR A 44 4.87 5.21 3.44
N GLY A 45 6.16 5.59 3.40
CA GLY A 45 7.13 5.26 4.43
C GLY A 45 7.59 3.81 4.36
N HIS A 46 8.35 3.37 5.37
CA HIS A 46 8.88 2.02 5.42
C HIS A 46 9.05 1.50 6.84
N THR A 47 8.91 0.20 7.02
CA THR A 47 9.15 -0.48 8.30
C THR A 47 10.19 -1.58 8.13
N ALA A 48 11.08 -1.73 9.11
CA ALA A 48 12.06 -2.81 9.17
C ALA A 48 12.29 -3.27 10.63
N LEU A 49 12.94 -4.42 10.81
CA LEU A 49 13.37 -4.88 12.13
C LEU A 49 14.87 -4.69 12.29
N ARG A 50 15.30 -4.11 13.40
CA ARG A 50 16.70 -4.02 13.79
C ARG A 50 17.04 -5.11 14.79
N TYR A 51 18.16 -5.77 14.55
CA TYR A 51 18.84 -6.65 15.47
C TYR A 51 20.17 -6.04 15.85
N HIS A 52 20.36 -5.71 17.10
CA HIS A 52 21.59 -5.10 17.60
C HIS A 52 22.17 -5.92 18.75
N ASN A 53 23.37 -6.48 18.54
CA ASN A 53 24.12 -7.17 19.57
C ASN A 53 25.18 -6.25 20.15
N LEU A 54 24.89 -5.70 21.29
CA LEU A 54 25.76 -4.73 22.01
C LEU A 54 27.13 -5.29 22.38
N ARG A 55 27.22 -6.64 22.55
CA ARG A 55 28.48 -7.29 22.92
C ARG A 55 29.41 -7.48 21.73
N THR A 56 28.87 -7.88 20.58
CA THR A 56 29.67 -8.15 19.38
C THR A 56 29.78 -6.94 18.43
N GLY A 57 28.93 -5.94 18.61
CA GLY A 57 28.79 -4.80 17.71
C GLY A 57 28.07 -5.14 16.41
N GLN A 58 27.48 -6.34 16.30
CA GLN A 58 26.66 -6.69 15.14
C GLN A 58 25.37 -5.90 15.16
N ASP A 59 25.09 -5.15 14.08
CA ASP A 59 23.97 -4.22 13.99
C ASP A 59 23.36 -4.30 12.59
N LEU A 60 22.27 -5.03 12.48
CA LEU A 60 21.64 -5.46 11.22
C LEU A 60 20.19 -5.00 11.14
N VAL A 61 19.76 -4.67 9.94
CA VAL A 61 18.39 -4.35 9.60
C VAL A 61 17.83 -5.44 8.69
N PHE A 62 16.76 -6.09 9.14
CA PHE A 62 15.96 -7.04 8.39
C PHE A 62 14.88 -6.26 7.65
N ASN A 63 15.06 -6.15 6.35
CA ASN A 63 14.28 -5.31 5.46
C ASN A 63 13.36 -6.16 4.60
N TYR A 64 12.06 -6.19 4.91
CA TYR A 64 11.03 -6.82 4.10
C TYR A 64 10.62 -5.88 2.96
N GLY A 65 10.28 -6.44 1.80
CA GLY A 65 9.85 -5.64 0.66
C GLY A 65 10.97 -5.31 -0.34
N VAL A 66 12.10 -6.00 -0.27
CA VAL A 66 13.13 -5.89 -1.30
C VAL A 66 12.62 -6.54 -2.60
N PHE A 67 12.71 -5.83 -3.71
CA PHE A 67 12.24 -6.29 -5.01
C PHE A 67 13.22 -5.94 -6.13
N ASN A 68 13.06 -6.61 -7.28
CA ASN A 68 13.92 -6.43 -8.44
C ASN A 68 13.11 -6.01 -9.66
N PHE A 69 13.19 -4.75 -10.06
CA PHE A 69 12.55 -4.22 -11.27
C PHE A 69 12.99 -4.91 -12.56
N ASN A 70 14.19 -5.48 -12.58
CA ASN A 70 14.74 -6.19 -13.75
C ASN A 70 14.26 -7.66 -13.83
N ALA A 71 13.41 -8.10 -12.90
CA ALA A 71 12.84 -9.44 -12.97
C ALA A 71 12.00 -9.62 -14.25
N PRO A 72 12.03 -10.80 -14.90
CA PRO A 72 11.26 -11.02 -16.12
C PRO A 72 9.78 -10.71 -15.94
N HIS A 73 9.22 -9.95 -16.86
CA HIS A 73 7.79 -9.55 -16.87
C HIS A 73 7.32 -8.84 -15.58
N PHE A 74 8.21 -8.09 -14.91
CA PHE A 74 7.91 -7.45 -13.62
C PHE A 74 6.59 -6.68 -13.66
N VAL A 75 6.38 -5.78 -14.65
CA VAL A 75 5.16 -4.97 -14.76
C VAL A 75 3.91 -5.84 -14.91
N ALA A 76 3.94 -6.88 -15.77
CA ALA A 76 2.80 -7.78 -15.95
C ALA A 76 2.49 -8.57 -14.66
N ARG A 77 3.52 -9.04 -13.96
CA ARG A 77 3.38 -9.72 -12.67
C ARG A 77 2.84 -8.79 -11.60
N PHE A 78 3.30 -7.53 -11.58
CA PHE A 78 2.79 -6.51 -10.66
C PHE A 78 1.30 -6.26 -10.88
N VAL A 79 0.86 -6.02 -12.13
CA VAL A 79 -0.56 -5.82 -12.48
C VAL A 79 -1.41 -7.01 -12.05
N LEU A 80 -0.89 -8.24 -12.21
CA LEU A 80 -1.60 -9.47 -11.81
C LEU A 80 -1.54 -9.76 -10.30
N GLY A 81 -0.84 -8.95 -9.50
CA GLY A 81 -0.62 -9.21 -8.07
C GLY A 81 0.31 -10.40 -7.80
N LYS A 82 1.16 -10.75 -8.77
CA LYS A 82 2.06 -11.92 -8.74
C LYS A 82 3.53 -11.54 -8.57
N THR A 83 3.80 -10.38 -7.97
CA THR A 83 5.16 -9.94 -7.71
C THR A 83 5.68 -10.55 -6.42
N ASP A 84 6.81 -11.21 -6.51
CA ASP A 84 7.50 -11.77 -5.36
C ASP A 84 8.55 -10.75 -4.88
N TYR A 85 8.57 -10.52 -3.57
CA TYR A 85 9.53 -9.70 -2.87
C TYR A 85 10.34 -10.58 -1.93
N GLU A 86 11.44 -10.06 -1.41
CA GLU A 86 12.26 -10.84 -0.51
C GLU A 86 12.68 -10.07 0.74
N LEU A 87 13.08 -10.83 1.77
CA LEU A 87 13.75 -10.32 2.94
C LEU A 87 15.22 -10.08 2.62
N GLY A 88 15.65 -8.82 2.73
CA GLY A 88 17.06 -8.43 2.67
C GLY A 88 17.61 -8.15 4.07
N VAL A 89 18.93 -8.30 4.23
CA VAL A 89 19.61 -7.90 5.47
C VAL A 89 20.79 -7.02 5.13
N ILE A 90 20.83 -5.84 5.74
CA ILE A 90 21.91 -4.87 5.56
C ILE A 90 22.36 -4.31 6.90
N PRO A 91 23.60 -3.83 7.04
CA PRO A 91 24.04 -3.09 8.24
C PRO A 91 23.25 -1.80 8.43
N ILE A 92 23.07 -1.38 9.69
CA ILE A 92 22.32 -0.15 10.03
C ILE A 92 22.91 1.12 9.42
N LYS A 93 24.24 1.22 9.30
CA LYS A 93 24.90 2.43 8.79
C LYS A 93 24.52 2.76 7.34
N PRO A 94 24.65 1.86 6.34
CA PRO A 94 24.19 2.13 4.98
C PRO A 94 22.67 2.31 4.90
N PHE A 95 21.88 1.62 5.72
CA PHE A 95 20.43 1.82 5.81
C PHE A 95 20.11 3.27 6.19
N CYS A 96 20.65 3.78 7.30
CA CYS A 96 20.43 5.15 7.73
C CYS A 96 21.02 6.18 6.75
N ALA A 97 22.13 5.87 6.06
CA ALA A 97 22.73 6.77 5.06
C ALA A 97 21.79 6.98 3.87
N TYR A 98 21.12 5.93 3.41
CA TYR A 98 20.13 6.02 2.34
C TYR A 98 18.99 6.98 2.70
N TYR A 99 18.33 6.78 3.85
CA TYR A 99 17.21 7.65 4.25
C TYR A 99 17.64 9.09 4.53
N ARG A 100 18.89 9.30 5.03
CA ARG A 100 19.44 10.65 5.23
C ARG A 100 19.60 11.41 3.91
N GLN A 101 19.93 10.73 2.80
CA GLN A 101 20.04 11.38 1.48
C GLN A 101 18.70 11.92 0.98
N TRP A 102 17.59 11.27 1.36
CA TRP A 102 16.25 11.69 1.03
C TRP A 102 15.64 12.69 2.02
N GLY A 103 16.33 13.01 3.11
CA GLY A 103 15.78 13.85 4.18
C GLY A 103 14.73 13.17 5.04
N SER A 104 14.56 11.84 4.92
CA SER A 104 13.63 11.08 5.74
C SER A 104 14.14 10.92 7.16
N GLU A 105 13.22 10.97 8.13
CA GLU A 105 13.48 10.58 9.49
C GLU A 105 13.49 9.05 9.63
N VAL A 106 14.38 8.53 10.47
CA VAL A 106 14.43 7.12 10.85
C VAL A 106 14.30 7.00 12.35
N ILE A 107 13.21 6.41 12.80
CA ILE A 107 12.86 6.23 14.20
C ILE A 107 12.97 4.73 14.54
N GLU A 108 13.56 4.43 15.68
CA GLU A 108 13.58 3.09 16.26
C GLU A 108 12.74 3.06 17.53
N GLN A 109 11.87 2.07 17.62
CA GLN A 109 11.17 1.66 18.83
C GLN A 109 11.85 0.40 19.36
N VAL A 110 12.72 0.55 20.37
CA VAL A 110 13.37 -0.60 21.05
C VAL A 110 12.32 -1.35 21.85
N LEU A 111 12.13 -2.64 21.55
CA LEU A 111 11.07 -3.45 22.15
C LEU A 111 11.44 -3.95 23.56
N ASN A 112 10.46 -3.99 24.44
CA ASN A 112 10.58 -4.43 25.81
C ASN A 112 10.40 -5.96 25.94
N LEU A 113 11.36 -6.69 25.40
CA LEU A 113 11.31 -8.15 25.23
C LEU A 113 12.02 -8.89 26.38
N SER A 114 11.47 -10.02 26.80
CA SER A 114 12.17 -11.02 27.61
C SER A 114 13.29 -11.69 26.79
N ASN A 115 14.22 -12.36 27.46
CA ASN A 115 15.28 -13.09 26.78
C ASN A 115 14.72 -14.24 25.91
N ASN A 116 13.62 -14.88 26.34
CA ASN A 116 12.92 -15.90 25.55
C ASN A 116 12.29 -15.31 24.28
N ASP A 117 11.68 -14.11 24.38
CA ASP A 117 11.13 -13.41 23.23
C ASP A 117 12.20 -13.08 22.20
N LYS A 118 13.35 -12.52 22.69
CA LYS A 118 14.51 -12.19 21.81
C LYS A 118 15.04 -13.43 21.10
N GLU A 119 15.13 -14.55 21.79
CA GLU A 119 15.59 -15.81 21.20
C GLU A 119 14.63 -16.31 20.12
N ARG A 120 13.31 -16.32 20.40
CA ARG A 120 12.28 -16.75 19.46
C ARG A 120 12.25 -15.86 18.23
N ILE A 121 12.29 -14.53 18.40
CA ILE A 121 12.33 -13.58 17.27
C ILE A 121 13.60 -13.77 16.45
N THR A 122 14.78 -13.89 17.11
CA THR A 122 16.05 -14.12 16.41
C THR A 122 16.04 -15.43 15.61
N LYS A 123 15.45 -16.48 16.15
CA LYS A 123 15.26 -17.76 15.45
C LYS A 123 14.31 -17.61 14.27
N ALA A 124 13.18 -16.92 14.44
CA ALA A 124 12.23 -16.65 13.36
C ALA A 124 12.86 -15.87 12.22
N LEU A 125 13.63 -14.81 12.51
CA LEU A 125 14.37 -14.04 11.52
C LEU A 125 15.41 -14.90 10.78
N SER A 126 16.11 -15.78 11.50
CA SER A 126 17.08 -16.71 10.90
C SER A 126 16.41 -17.72 9.96
N ILE A 127 15.21 -18.22 10.32
CA ILE A 127 14.41 -19.10 9.46
C ILE A 127 13.91 -18.36 8.23
N ASN A 128 13.45 -17.11 8.37
CA ASN A 128 12.99 -16.30 7.25
C ASN A 128 14.11 -15.95 6.26
N LEU A 129 15.35 -15.92 6.68
CA LEU A 129 16.50 -15.67 5.81
C LEU A 129 16.91 -16.86 4.94
N GLN A 130 16.44 -18.06 5.24
CA GLN A 130 16.75 -19.24 4.45
C GLN A 130 16.23 -19.06 3.03
N PRO A 131 16.96 -19.54 2.00
CA PRO A 131 16.58 -19.33 0.59
C PRO A 131 15.14 -19.72 0.26
N GLU A 132 14.64 -20.78 0.89
CA GLU A 132 13.29 -21.29 0.71
C GLU A 132 12.18 -20.42 1.37
N ASN A 133 12.55 -19.55 2.34
CA ASN A 133 11.59 -18.78 3.14
C ASN A 133 11.66 -17.27 2.89
N ARG A 134 12.78 -16.78 2.33
CA ARG A 134 13.00 -15.34 2.22
C ARG A 134 12.15 -14.64 1.15
N VAL A 135 11.69 -15.40 0.14
CA VAL A 135 10.86 -14.90 -0.96
C VAL A 135 9.39 -15.08 -0.61
N TYR A 136 8.60 -14.06 -0.83
CA TYR A 136 7.17 -14.09 -0.53
C TYR A 136 6.34 -13.28 -1.52
N ARG A 137 5.05 -13.62 -1.64
CA ARG A 137 4.09 -12.87 -2.44
C ARG A 137 3.72 -11.58 -1.73
N TYR A 138 4.15 -10.46 -2.29
CA TYR A 138 3.86 -9.14 -1.72
C TYR A 138 2.41 -8.73 -1.95
N ASN A 139 1.80 -8.19 -0.92
CA ASN A 139 0.50 -7.53 -1.02
C ASN A 139 0.53 -6.21 -0.26
N PHE A 140 0.27 -5.11 -0.97
CA PHE A 140 0.43 -3.76 -0.42
C PHE A 140 -0.36 -3.53 0.89
N PHE A 141 -1.58 -4.05 1.00
CA PHE A 141 -2.43 -3.83 2.18
C PHE A 141 -2.34 -4.96 3.22
N TYR A 142 -1.97 -6.18 2.83
CA TYR A 142 -2.14 -7.35 3.68
C TYR A 142 -0.85 -8.11 4.00
N ASP A 143 0.19 -7.98 3.18
CA ASP A 143 1.47 -8.67 3.38
C ASP A 143 2.64 -7.83 2.84
N ASN A 144 3.04 -6.82 3.62
CA ASN A 144 4.01 -5.81 3.22
C ASN A 144 5.15 -5.61 4.24
N CYS A 145 5.93 -4.54 4.06
CA CYS A 145 7.05 -4.18 4.94
C CYS A 145 6.64 -3.86 6.39
N SER A 146 5.38 -3.53 6.66
CA SER A 146 4.88 -3.25 8.01
C SER A 146 4.25 -4.48 8.65
N THR A 147 3.37 -5.17 7.92
CA THR A 147 2.63 -6.32 8.45
C THR A 147 3.54 -7.50 8.78
N ARG A 148 4.58 -7.77 7.99
CA ARG A 148 5.53 -8.86 8.27
C ARG A 148 6.36 -8.66 9.53
N PRO A 149 7.02 -7.52 9.78
CA PRO A 149 7.68 -7.24 11.06
C PRO A 149 6.73 -7.34 12.25
N ARG A 150 5.52 -6.78 12.13
CA ARG A 150 4.48 -6.91 13.14
C ARG A 150 4.20 -8.36 13.48
N ASP A 151 3.88 -9.17 12.49
CA ASP A 151 3.50 -10.57 12.67
C ASP A 151 4.66 -11.40 13.22
N ILE A 152 5.91 -11.10 12.85
CA ILE A 152 7.10 -11.73 13.46
C ILE A 152 7.19 -11.43 14.96
N ILE A 153 6.97 -10.18 15.36
CA ILE A 153 7.00 -9.78 16.76
C ILE A 153 5.87 -10.47 17.52
N GLU A 154 4.63 -10.33 17.05
CA GLU A 154 3.44 -10.87 17.72
C GLU A 154 3.50 -12.40 17.90
N ASN A 155 3.89 -13.11 16.85
CA ASN A 155 3.93 -14.59 16.89
C ASN A 155 5.09 -15.15 17.72
N ASN A 156 6.02 -14.30 18.19
CA ASN A 156 7.21 -14.74 18.92
C ASN A 156 7.37 -14.11 20.32
N ILE A 157 6.38 -13.37 20.79
CA ILE A 157 6.32 -12.86 22.17
C ILE A 157 5.61 -13.86 23.07
N GLU A 158 6.03 -13.93 24.32
CA GLU A 158 5.35 -14.66 25.37
C GLU A 158 4.23 -13.81 25.98
N GLY A 159 3.01 -14.34 25.95
CA GLY A 159 1.80 -13.62 26.33
C GLY A 159 1.14 -12.92 25.12
N ASP A 160 0.25 -11.99 25.41
CA ASP A 160 -0.58 -11.31 24.42
C ASP A 160 -0.17 -9.84 24.28
N ILE A 161 -0.13 -9.34 23.05
CA ILE A 161 -0.01 -7.91 22.82
C ILE A 161 -1.41 -7.29 22.88
N VAL A 162 -1.60 -6.39 23.82
CA VAL A 162 -2.85 -5.66 24.03
C VAL A 162 -2.69 -4.27 23.42
N TYR A 163 -3.36 -4.05 22.31
CA TYR A 163 -3.41 -2.78 21.62
C TYR A 163 -4.41 -1.83 22.26
N SER A 164 -4.19 -0.54 22.11
CA SER A 164 -5.15 0.50 22.50
C SER A 164 -5.81 1.04 21.23
N PRO A 165 -6.99 0.54 20.84
CA PRO A 165 -7.61 0.90 19.58
C PRO A 165 -7.97 2.38 19.53
N ARG A 166 -7.82 2.97 18.35
CA ARG A 166 -8.25 4.34 18.02
C ARG A 166 -9.71 4.29 17.57
N GLU A 167 -10.64 4.17 18.50
CA GLU A 167 -12.08 3.88 18.22
C GLU A 167 -12.73 4.86 17.24
N GLU A 168 -12.33 6.13 17.26
CA GLU A 168 -12.89 7.17 16.39
C GLU A 168 -12.21 7.27 15.01
N PHE A 169 -11.08 6.58 14.80
CA PHE A 169 -10.32 6.63 13.57
C PHE A 169 -10.60 5.40 12.72
N THR A 170 -11.58 5.52 11.82
CA THR A 170 -11.99 4.43 10.92
C THR A 170 -11.92 4.87 9.44
N PRO A 171 -10.73 5.28 8.95
CA PRO A 171 -10.57 5.68 7.55
C PRO A 171 -10.73 4.47 6.62
N THR A 172 -11.01 4.74 5.36
CA THR A 172 -10.89 3.75 4.30
C THR A 172 -9.43 3.57 3.87
N TYR A 173 -9.11 2.50 3.13
CA TYR A 173 -7.78 2.34 2.55
C TYR A 173 -7.44 3.51 1.61
N ARG A 174 -8.40 3.97 0.80
CA ARG A 174 -8.21 5.10 -0.13
C ARG A 174 -7.91 6.40 0.61
N GLU A 175 -8.67 6.73 1.67
CA GLU A 175 -8.42 7.92 2.49
C GLU A 175 -7.02 7.90 3.11
N MET A 176 -6.56 6.74 3.60
CA MET A 176 -5.20 6.61 4.14
C MET A 176 -4.11 6.83 3.07
N ILE A 177 -4.32 6.30 1.85
CA ILE A 177 -3.42 6.54 0.72
C ILE A 177 -3.39 8.02 0.38
N HIS A 178 -4.56 8.68 0.25
CA HIS A 178 -4.66 10.10 -0.07
C HIS A 178 -3.94 11.00 0.94
N THR A 179 -3.98 10.65 2.23
CA THR A 179 -3.27 11.40 3.27
C THR A 179 -1.76 11.47 3.00
N LEU A 180 -1.19 10.44 2.38
CA LEU A 180 0.25 10.34 2.11
C LEU A 180 0.66 10.85 0.73
N VAL A 181 -0.21 10.64 -0.29
CA VAL A 181 0.09 11.03 -1.68
C VAL A 181 -0.64 12.29 -2.15
N GLY A 182 -1.37 12.97 -1.25
CA GLY A 182 -2.22 14.12 -1.61
C GLY A 182 -1.48 15.32 -2.23
N HIS A 183 -0.17 15.41 -2.05
CA HIS A 183 0.68 16.40 -2.71
C HIS A 183 1.08 16.01 -4.14
N HIS A 184 0.80 14.77 -4.55
CA HIS A 184 1.10 14.19 -5.86
C HIS A 184 -0.19 13.78 -6.57
N PRO A 185 -0.92 14.73 -7.20
CA PRO A 185 -2.26 14.48 -7.75
C PRO A 185 -2.27 13.40 -8.84
N TRP A 186 -1.18 13.25 -9.60
CA TRP A 186 -1.07 12.20 -10.62
C TRP A 186 -0.76 10.82 -10.02
N ALA A 187 -0.04 10.75 -8.90
CA ALA A 187 0.15 9.51 -8.16
C ALA A 187 -1.17 9.07 -7.50
N SER A 188 -1.90 10.02 -6.87
CA SER A 188 -3.27 9.77 -6.38
C SER A 188 -4.19 9.26 -7.48
N PHE A 189 -4.22 9.94 -8.63
CA PHE A 189 -5.02 9.54 -9.79
C PHE A 189 -4.69 8.11 -10.25
N GLY A 190 -3.39 7.78 -10.34
CA GLY A 190 -2.95 6.43 -10.72
C GLY A 190 -3.42 5.36 -9.74
N ASN A 191 -3.30 5.61 -8.43
CA ASN A 191 -3.81 4.72 -7.39
C ASN A 191 -5.33 4.56 -7.50
N ASP A 192 -6.06 5.67 -7.63
CA ASP A 192 -7.52 5.66 -7.65
C ASP A 192 -8.11 4.95 -8.86
N ILE A 193 -7.47 5.06 -10.04
CA ILE A 193 -7.87 4.30 -11.23
C ILE A 193 -7.82 2.79 -10.96
N LEU A 194 -6.83 2.32 -10.19
CA LEU A 194 -6.61 0.90 -9.94
C LEU A 194 -7.43 0.36 -8.78
N LEU A 195 -7.75 1.20 -7.79
CA LEU A 195 -8.50 0.81 -6.59
C LEU A 195 -10.00 0.68 -6.88
N GLY A 196 -10.57 -0.45 -6.49
CA GLY A 196 -12.00 -0.72 -6.56
C GLY A 196 -12.73 -0.46 -5.25
N LEU A 197 -14.01 -0.84 -5.21
CA LEU A 197 -14.95 -0.61 -4.12
C LEU A 197 -14.43 -1.05 -2.74
N LYS A 198 -13.63 -2.13 -2.68
CA LYS A 198 -13.09 -2.61 -1.39
C LYS A 198 -12.13 -1.63 -0.73
N ALA A 199 -11.52 -0.73 -1.50
CA ALA A 199 -10.66 0.31 -0.95
C ALA A 199 -11.43 1.42 -0.22
N ASP A 200 -12.76 1.50 -0.45
CA ASP A 200 -13.66 2.49 0.13
C ASP A 200 -14.43 1.96 1.36
N LEU A 201 -14.10 0.75 1.81
CA LEU A 201 -14.65 0.20 3.05
C LEU A 201 -13.86 0.72 4.24
N LYS A 202 -14.57 1.01 5.34
CA LYS A 202 -13.97 1.41 6.62
C LYS A 202 -13.06 0.30 7.14
N THR A 203 -11.92 0.69 7.69
CA THR A 203 -10.92 -0.22 8.24
C THR A 203 -10.93 -0.22 9.76
N ASP A 204 -10.53 -1.37 10.34
CA ASP A 204 -10.17 -1.46 11.74
C ASP A 204 -8.67 -1.11 11.94
N TYR A 205 -8.24 -1.02 13.22
CA TYR A 205 -6.85 -0.67 13.55
C TYR A 205 -5.85 -1.67 12.94
N ARG A 206 -6.18 -2.95 12.92
CA ARG A 206 -5.32 -4.01 12.39
C ARG A 206 -5.07 -3.85 10.89
N GLN A 207 -6.10 -3.48 10.17
CA GLN A 207 -6.04 -3.20 8.73
C GLN A 207 -5.26 -1.92 8.44
N GLN A 208 -5.27 -0.93 9.35
CA GLN A 208 -4.54 0.34 9.20
C GLN A 208 -3.03 0.18 9.39
N GLU A 209 -2.57 -0.87 10.07
CA GLU A 209 -1.15 -1.15 10.34
C GLU A 209 -0.34 -1.56 9.11
N PHE A 210 -0.95 -1.62 7.91
CA PHE A 210 -0.18 -1.74 6.67
C PHE A 210 0.68 -0.49 6.42
N LEU A 211 0.31 0.65 7.01
CA LEU A 211 1.11 1.87 6.97
C LEU A 211 2.11 1.91 8.12
N PRO A 212 3.39 2.19 7.82
CA PRO A 212 4.46 2.25 8.82
C PRO A 212 4.17 3.17 10.01
N LEU A 213 3.62 4.37 9.74
CA LEU A 213 3.31 5.34 10.79
C LEU A 213 2.17 4.90 11.70
N ASN A 214 1.18 4.19 11.16
CA ASN A 214 0.08 3.63 11.95
C ASN A 214 0.58 2.50 12.86
N LEU A 215 1.39 1.59 12.32
CA LEU A 215 2.00 0.53 13.10
C LEU A 215 2.89 1.09 14.21
N MET A 216 3.71 2.10 13.90
CA MET A 216 4.54 2.79 14.90
C MET A 216 3.67 3.38 16.03
N TYR A 217 2.58 4.06 15.68
CA TYR A 217 1.66 4.62 16.67
C TYR A 217 1.05 3.55 17.57
N ASP A 218 0.55 2.46 16.97
CA ASP A 218 -0.09 1.38 17.71
C ASP A 218 0.90 0.67 18.63
N PHE A 219 2.15 0.48 18.21
CA PHE A 219 3.22 -0.10 19.03
C PHE A 219 3.60 0.78 20.23
N ASP A 220 3.65 2.12 20.07
CA ASP A 220 3.92 3.04 21.17
C ASP A 220 2.88 2.95 22.30
N HIS A 221 1.63 2.58 21.94
CA HIS A 221 0.51 2.49 22.90
C HIS A 221 0.18 1.06 23.33
N ALA A 222 0.81 0.06 22.71
CA ALA A 222 0.58 -1.33 23.02
C ALA A 222 1.30 -1.79 24.31
N LYS A 223 0.72 -2.79 24.94
CA LYS A 223 1.29 -3.45 26.14
C LYS A 223 1.38 -4.95 25.91
N ILE A 224 2.39 -5.56 26.49
CA ILE A 224 2.49 -7.02 26.59
C ILE A 224 1.86 -7.45 27.91
N TYR A 225 0.89 -8.36 27.86
CA TYR A 225 0.32 -9.04 29.02
C TYR A 225 0.92 -10.42 29.13
N ALA A 226 1.72 -10.65 30.18
CA ALA A 226 2.36 -11.92 30.44
C ALA A 226 2.46 -12.16 31.96
N ASN A 227 2.22 -13.40 32.42
CA ASN A 227 2.33 -13.82 33.84
C ASN A 227 1.48 -12.95 34.80
N GLY A 228 0.33 -12.42 34.34
CA GLY A 228 -0.57 -11.60 35.15
C GLY A 228 -0.20 -10.11 35.23
N GLU A 229 0.83 -9.68 34.51
CA GLU A 229 1.33 -8.29 34.51
C GLU A 229 1.34 -7.66 33.14
N TYR A 230 1.15 -6.33 33.10
CA TYR A 230 1.28 -5.51 31.89
C TYR A 230 2.62 -4.80 31.88
N ARG A 231 3.33 -4.85 30.76
CA ARG A 231 4.49 -4.01 30.47
C ARG A 231 4.33 -3.30 29.12
N PRO A 232 4.83 -2.08 28.91
CA PRO A 232 4.83 -1.43 27.60
C PRO A 232 5.53 -2.31 26.56
N LEU A 233 5.00 -2.38 25.32
CA LEU A 233 5.65 -3.08 24.20
C LEU A 233 6.96 -2.39 23.80
N VAL A 234 6.96 -1.05 23.77
CA VAL A 234 8.13 -0.22 23.46
C VAL A 234 8.78 0.20 24.77
N LYS A 235 10.07 -0.11 24.92
CA LYS A 235 10.90 0.27 26.06
C LYS A 235 11.43 1.68 25.92
N GLU A 236 11.87 2.04 24.70
CA GLU A 236 12.56 3.27 24.40
C GLU A 236 12.38 3.63 22.94
N ARG A 237 12.30 4.93 22.63
CA ARG A 237 12.25 5.45 21.27
C ARG A 237 13.52 6.23 20.99
N ARG A 238 14.16 5.95 19.84
CA ARG A 238 15.42 6.60 19.41
C ARG A 238 15.26 7.15 18.00
N THR A 239 15.72 8.38 17.76
CA THR A 239 15.86 8.92 16.42
C THR A 239 17.24 8.54 15.87
N LEU A 240 17.29 7.65 14.87
CA LEU A 240 18.53 7.21 14.24
C LEU A 240 18.99 8.17 13.14
N VAL A 241 18.04 8.82 12.47
CA VAL A 241 18.27 9.87 11.47
C VAL A 241 17.25 10.97 11.73
N ASN A 242 17.75 12.19 11.99
CA ASN A 242 16.88 13.36 12.10
C ASN A 242 16.29 13.73 10.75
N PRO A 243 15.05 14.26 10.70
CA PRO A 243 14.44 14.74 9.48
C PRO A 243 15.32 15.84 8.85
N GLY A 244 15.51 15.74 7.55
CA GLY A 244 16.30 16.70 6.76
C GLY A 244 15.42 17.44 5.76
N VAL A 245 16.07 18.16 4.84
CA VAL A 245 15.39 18.79 3.72
C VAL A 245 15.01 17.70 2.72
N GLN A 246 13.72 17.53 2.50
CA GLN A 246 13.23 16.59 1.49
C GLN A 246 13.42 17.21 0.10
N ILE A 247 13.83 16.37 -0.84
CA ILE A 247 13.88 16.73 -2.25
C ILE A 247 12.45 16.55 -2.75
N ILE A 248 11.76 17.65 -3.08
CA ILE A 248 10.39 17.60 -3.62
C ILE A 248 10.49 17.62 -5.13
N GLU A 249 10.05 16.55 -5.79
CA GLU A 249 9.90 16.51 -7.23
C GLU A 249 8.67 17.33 -7.64
N GLN A 250 8.83 18.16 -8.69
CA GLN A 250 7.71 18.93 -9.20
C GLN A 250 6.82 18.05 -10.07
N ASP A 251 5.59 17.88 -9.66
CA ASP A 251 4.56 17.23 -10.46
C ASP A 251 4.22 18.02 -11.73
N PHE A 252 3.54 17.34 -12.66
CA PHE A 252 2.98 18.01 -13.84
C PHE A 252 2.05 19.15 -13.38
N PRO A 253 2.17 20.37 -13.95
CA PRO A 253 1.55 21.59 -13.40
C PRO A 253 0.02 21.61 -13.44
N LEU A 254 -0.61 20.74 -14.23
CA LEU A 254 -2.07 20.60 -14.28
C LEU A 254 -2.52 19.36 -13.55
N SER A 255 -3.45 19.49 -12.61
CA SER A 255 -4.06 18.33 -11.94
C SER A 255 -4.92 17.51 -12.91
N PRO A 256 -5.27 16.27 -12.57
CA PRO A 256 -6.21 15.46 -13.36
C PRO A 256 -7.54 16.17 -13.62
N THR A 257 -8.08 16.91 -12.62
CA THR A 257 -9.28 17.74 -12.78
C THR A 257 -9.09 18.81 -13.86
N HIS A 258 -7.99 19.56 -13.82
CA HIS A 258 -7.73 20.59 -14.85
C HIS A 258 -7.64 19.98 -16.25
N CYS A 259 -6.97 18.82 -16.37
CA CYS A 259 -6.90 18.09 -17.65
C CYS A 259 -8.28 17.61 -18.10
N GLY A 260 -9.09 17.08 -17.17
CA GLY A 260 -10.48 16.67 -17.44
C GLY A 260 -11.36 17.82 -17.96
N ILE A 261 -11.28 18.98 -17.30
CA ILE A 261 -12.01 20.20 -17.73
C ILE A 261 -11.56 20.65 -19.13
N LEU A 262 -10.24 20.67 -19.40
CA LEU A 262 -9.73 21.03 -20.72
C LEU A 262 -10.22 20.07 -21.80
N LEU A 263 -10.21 18.77 -21.53
CA LEU A 263 -10.74 17.74 -22.44
C LEU A 263 -12.23 17.93 -22.69
N LEU A 264 -13.01 18.26 -21.65
CA LEU A 264 -14.43 18.54 -21.79
C LEU A 264 -14.69 19.79 -22.64
N CYS A 265 -13.94 20.87 -22.43
CA CYS A 265 -14.02 22.07 -23.28
C CYS A 265 -13.73 21.74 -24.75
N LEU A 266 -12.68 20.96 -25.02
CA LEU A 266 -12.34 20.50 -26.37
C LEU A 266 -13.44 19.61 -26.97
N ALA A 267 -14.00 18.68 -26.19
CA ALA A 267 -15.09 17.82 -26.61
C ALA A 267 -16.35 18.65 -26.97
N PHE A 268 -16.64 19.68 -26.20
CA PHE A 268 -17.76 20.58 -26.46
C PHE A 268 -17.53 21.42 -27.76
N ILE A 269 -16.32 21.97 -27.96
CA ILE A 269 -15.97 22.65 -29.18
C ILE A 269 -16.13 21.72 -30.37
N VAL A 270 -15.62 20.51 -30.30
CA VAL A 270 -15.76 19.50 -31.36
C VAL A 270 -17.24 19.24 -31.67
N MET A 271 -18.06 19.01 -30.63
CA MET A 271 -19.49 18.80 -30.78
C MET A 271 -20.18 19.95 -31.50
N VAL A 272 -19.89 21.21 -31.14
CA VAL A 272 -20.45 22.41 -31.83
C VAL A 272 -20.00 22.50 -33.29
N LEU A 273 -18.73 22.20 -33.58
CA LEU A 273 -18.21 22.16 -34.94
C LEU A 273 -18.88 21.07 -35.79
N GLU A 274 -19.10 19.88 -35.22
CA GLU A 274 -19.81 18.78 -35.87
C GLU A 274 -21.27 19.15 -36.21
N MET A 275 -21.96 19.78 -35.24
CA MET A 275 -23.33 20.26 -35.45
C MET A 275 -23.39 21.31 -36.59
N ARG A 276 -22.46 22.27 -36.59
CA ARG A 276 -22.38 23.30 -37.65
C ARG A 276 -22.05 22.70 -39.01
N ARG A 277 -21.14 21.71 -39.04
CA ARG A 277 -20.71 21.05 -40.30
C ARG A 277 -21.62 19.90 -40.74
N LYS A 278 -22.59 19.52 -39.91
CA LYS A 278 -23.45 18.37 -40.09
C LYS A 278 -22.68 17.08 -40.41
N LYS A 279 -21.51 16.92 -39.74
CA LYS A 279 -20.57 15.81 -40.00
C LYS A 279 -19.85 15.40 -38.70
N CYS A 280 -19.86 14.11 -38.35
CA CYS A 280 -19.04 13.59 -37.22
C CYS A 280 -17.58 13.45 -37.61
N PHE A 281 -16.72 13.77 -36.68
CA PHE A 281 -15.27 13.59 -36.79
C PHE A 281 -14.89 12.23 -36.20
N ILE A 282 -14.99 11.18 -37.01
CA ILE A 282 -14.75 9.79 -36.63
C ILE A 282 -13.38 9.59 -35.95
N TRP A 283 -12.38 10.39 -36.33
CA TRP A 283 -11.06 10.30 -35.67
C TRP A 283 -11.12 10.64 -34.18
N VAL A 284 -12.04 11.52 -33.75
CA VAL A 284 -12.25 11.84 -32.32
C VAL A 284 -12.84 10.61 -31.59
N ASP A 285 -13.80 9.94 -32.25
CA ASP A 285 -14.36 8.70 -31.72
C ASP A 285 -13.28 7.63 -31.53
N ILE A 286 -12.46 7.42 -32.57
CA ILE A 286 -11.37 6.43 -32.54
C ILE A 286 -10.38 6.76 -31.42
N LEU A 287 -9.96 8.02 -31.29
CA LEU A 287 -9.03 8.44 -30.25
C LEU A 287 -9.60 8.17 -28.85
N GLN A 288 -10.84 8.61 -28.60
CA GLN A 288 -11.49 8.44 -27.31
C GLN A 288 -11.73 6.97 -26.99
N MET A 289 -12.27 6.19 -27.96
CA MET A 289 -12.51 4.75 -27.79
C MET A 289 -11.23 3.97 -27.57
N SER A 290 -10.14 4.34 -28.24
CA SER A 290 -8.83 3.71 -28.03
C SER A 290 -8.29 4.02 -26.64
N ALA A 291 -8.30 5.30 -26.22
CA ALA A 291 -7.78 5.70 -24.92
C ALA A 291 -8.56 5.04 -23.77
N THR A 292 -9.89 5.15 -23.78
CA THR A 292 -10.75 4.56 -22.74
C THR A 292 -10.71 3.04 -22.77
N GLY A 293 -10.65 2.45 -23.96
CA GLY A 293 -10.60 0.98 -24.12
C GLY A 293 -9.29 0.37 -23.67
N ILE A 294 -8.14 1.01 -23.89
CA ILE A 294 -6.83 0.52 -23.42
C ILE A 294 -6.78 0.52 -21.89
N ILE A 295 -7.21 1.63 -21.25
CA ILE A 295 -7.32 1.67 -19.78
C ILE A 295 -8.31 0.61 -19.30
N GLY A 296 -9.42 0.43 -20.02
CA GLY A 296 -10.40 -0.59 -19.71
C GLY A 296 -9.86 -2.02 -19.77
N VAL A 297 -8.96 -2.33 -20.71
CA VAL A 297 -8.27 -3.63 -20.75
C VAL A 297 -7.42 -3.83 -19.49
N LEU A 298 -6.70 -2.78 -19.04
CA LEU A 298 -5.95 -2.84 -17.80
C LEU A 298 -6.87 -3.14 -16.60
N LEU A 299 -7.97 -2.40 -16.45
CA LEU A 299 -8.93 -2.61 -15.38
C LEU A 299 -9.58 -4.00 -15.44
N PHE A 300 -9.88 -4.48 -16.66
CA PHE A 300 -10.41 -5.82 -16.85
C PHE A 300 -9.42 -6.91 -16.40
N VAL A 301 -8.13 -6.77 -16.73
CA VAL A 301 -7.08 -7.67 -16.25
C VAL A 301 -6.94 -7.60 -14.73
N MET A 302 -6.98 -6.40 -14.15
CA MET A 302 -6.89 -6.21 -12.70
C MET A 302 -8.10 -6.75 -11.94
N PHE A 303 -9.24 -6.93 -12.57
CA PHE A 303 -10.38 -7.62 -11.96
C PHE A 303 -10.03 -9.07 -11.57
N PHE A 304 -9.12 -9.72 -12.29
CA PHE A 304 -8.61 -11.07 -12.03
C PHE A 304 -7.27 -11.07 -11.30
N SER A 305 -6.80 -9.91 -10.87
CA SER A 305 -5.55 -9.77 -10.12
C SER A 305 -5.68 -10.38 -8.71
N GLU A 306 -4.56 -10.85 -8.18
CA GLU A 306 -4.46 -11.27 -6.77
C GLU A 306 -4.44 -10.07 -5.78
N HIS A 307 -4.50 -8.82 -6.26
CA HIS A 307 -4.70 -7.64 -5.42
C HIS A 307 -6.15 -7.55 -4.92
N PRO A 308 -6.42 -7.73 -3.63
CA PRO A 308 -7.81 -7.87 -3.14
C PRO A 308 -8.66 -6.59 -3.27
N THR A 309 -8.02 -5.43 -3.35
CA THR A 309 -8.66 -4.12 -3.40
C THR A 309 -8.95 -3.61 -4.81
N THR A 310 -8.51 -4.33 -5.85
CA THR A 310 -8.68 -3.92 -7.26
C THR A 310 -9.89 -4.57 -7.94
N SER A 311 -10.39 -5.67 -7.39
CA SER A 311 -11.62 -6.31 -7.87
C SER A 311 -12.84 -5.40 -7.63
N THR A 312 -13.86 -5.51 -8.49
CA THR A 312 -15.09 -4.71 -8.40
C THR A 312 -14.81 -3.20 -8.49
N ASN A 313 -14.13 -2.80 -9.57
CA ASN A 313 -13.86 -1.40 -9.87
C ASN A 313 -14.88 -0.86 -10.87
N LEU A 314 -15.78 0.01 -10.40
CA LEU A 314 -16.85 0.59 -11.22
C LEU A 314 -16.34 1.52 -12.30
N GLN A 315 -15.09 1.97 -12.23
CA GLN A 315 -14.47 2.80 -13.27
C GLN A 315 -14.32 2.05 -14.61
N ILE A 316 -14.43 0.71 -14.62
CA ILE A 316 -14.49 -0.09 -15.85
C ILE A 316 -15.72 0.26 -16.72
N LEU A 317 -16.76 0.85 -16.15
CA LEU A 317 -17.92 1.34 -16.89
C LEU A 317 -17.58 2.55 -17.74
N LEU A 318 -16.70 3.42 -17.25
CA LEU A 318 -16.18 4.59 -17.97
C LEU A 318 -15.05 4.16 -18.92
N PHE A 319 -14.07 3.44 -18.41
CA PHE A 319 -12.94 2.87 -19.15
C PHE A 319 -13.30 1.47 -19.64
N ASN A 320 -14.10 1.39 -20.71
CA ASN A 320 -14.70 0.14 -21.11
C ASN A 320 -13.92 -0.56 -22.22
N PRO A 321 -13.38 -1.78 -22.01
CA PRO A 321 -12.60 -2.49 -23.03
C PRO A 321 -13.42 -2.85 -24.28
N ILE A 322 -14.77 -2.92 -24.17
CA ILE A 322 -15.67 -3.18 -25.28
C ILE A 322 -15.52 -2.10 -26.37
N ALA A 323 -15.14 -0.88 -26.02
CA ALA A 323 -14.91 0.21 -26.98
C ALA A 323 -14.00 -0.22 -28.13
N LEU A 324 -12.92 -0.96 -27.85
CA LEU A 324 -11.96 -1.40 -28.87
C LEU A 324 -12.58 -2.30 -29.93
N PHE A 325 -13.54 -3.14 -29.57
CA PHE A 325 -14.22 -4.05 -30.51
C PHE A 325 -15.15 -3.32 -31.48
N PHE A 326 -15.65 -2.15 -31.11
CA PHE A 326 -16.56 -1.37 -31.96
C PHE A 326 -15.85 -0.37 -32.88
N ILE A 327 -14.54 -0.12 -32.70
CA ILE A 327 -13.77 0.80 -33.58
C ILE A 327 -13.95 0.45 -35.07
N PRO A 328 -13.83 -0.83 -35.51
CA PRO A 328 -14.02 -1.15 -36.94
C PRO A 328 -15.43 -0.83 -37.47
N ALA A 329 -16.46 -0.97 -36.64
CA ALA A 329 -17.83 -0.62 -37.03
C ALA A 329 -18.01 0.88 -37.18
N ILE A 330 -17.40 1.68 -36.28
CA ILE A 330 -17.42 3.14 -36.32
C ILE A 330 -16.68 3.66 -37.59
N VAL A 331 -15.51 3.08 -37.89
CA VAL A 331 -14.72 3.43 -39.10
C VAL A 331 -15.53 3.16 -40.38
N LYS A 332 -16.21 2.02 -40.45
CA LYS A 332 -17.07 1.62 -41.58
C LYS A 332 -18.41 2.35 -41.61
N LYS A 333 -18.69 3.22 -40.63
CA LYS A 333 -19.98 3.92 -40.44
C LYS A 333 -21.19 2.94 -40.44
N SER A 334 -20.98 1.72 -40.00
CA SER A 334 -22.04 0.75 -39.88
C SER A 334 -22.93 1.06 -38.67
N HIS A 335 -24.19 0.68 -38.75
CA HIS A 335 -25.10 0.86 -37.62
C HIS A 335 -24.65 0.02 -36.43
N THR A 336 -24.58 0.64 -35.25
CA THR A 336 -24.07 0.00 -34.04
C THR A 336 -24.82 0.50 -32.81
N HIS A 337 -25.00 -0.40 -31.83
CA HIS A 337 -25.59 -0.06 -30.53
C HIS A 337 -24.56 0.47 -29.53
N TYR A 338 -23.30 0.65 -29.93
CA TYR A 338 -22.19 1.05 -29.05
C TYR A 338 -22.52 2.27 -28.20
N TRP A 339 -23.05 3.33 -28.84
CA TRP A 339 -23.34 4.58 -28.13
C TRP A 339 -24.43 4.42 -27.06
N ASN A 340 -25.44 3.59 -27.31
CA ASN A 340 -26.48 3.28 -26.32
C ASN A 340 -25.92 2.48 -25.15
N ILE A 341 -25.02 1.52 -25.43
CA ILE A 341 -24.30 0.77 -24.37
C ILE A 341 -23.46 1.73 -23.54
N MET A 342 -22.70 2.61 -24.17
CA MET A 342 -21.86 3.58 -23.46
C MET A 342 -22.68 4.58 -22.63
N LEU A 343 -23.83 5.03 -23.15
CA LEU A 343 -24.74 5.86 -22.34
C LEU A 343 -25.16 5.11 -21.05
N ALA A 344 -25.61 3.88 -21.18
CA ALA A 344 -26.01 3.08 -20.03
C ALA A 344 -24.85 2.92 -19.04
N CYS A 345 -23.64 2.59 -19.53
CA CYS A 345 -22.44 2.48 -18.70
C CYS A 345 -22.11 3.79 -17.97
N VAL A 346 -22.16 4.94 -18.67
CA VAL A 346 -21.89 6.26 -18.05
C VAL A 346 -22.93 6.58 -16.99
N LEU A 347 -24.21 6.31 -17.22
CA LEU A 347 -25.27 6.55 -16.23
C LEU A 347 -25.06 5.69 -14.97
N VAL A 348 -24.72 4.41 -15.14
CA VAL A 348 -24.41 3.52 -14.01
C VAL A 348 -23.12 3.95 -13.31
N PHE A 349 -22.08 4.39 -14.04
CA PHE A 349 -20.86 4.96 -13.49
C PHE A 349 -21.18 6.18 -12.60
N LEU A 350 -21.97 7.13 -13.08
CA LEU A 350 -22.34 8.32 -12.31
C LEU A 350 -23.15 7.97 -11.06
N ALA A 351 -24.05 6.97 -11.15
CA ALA A 351 -24.77 6.47 -9.99
C ALA A 351 -23.87 5.72 -9.00
N GLY A 352 -22.82 5.06 -9.52
CA GLY A 352 -21.83 4.32 -8.73
C GLY A 352 -20.95 5.22 -7.83
N ALA A 353 -20.90 6.54 -8.08
CA ALA A 353 -20.18 7.51 -7.26
C ALA A 353 -20.70 7.59 -5.80
N PHE A 354 -21.90 7.08 -5.52
CA PHE A 354 -22.39 6.93 -4.14
C PHE A 354 -21.82 5.69 -3.41
N LEU A 355 -21.13 4.82 -4.13
CA LEU A 355 -20.62 3.55 -3.61
C LEU A 355 -19.08 3.47 -3.66
N GLN A 356 -18.45 4.09 -4.64
CA GLN A 356 -17.01 4.09 -4.85
C GLN A 356 -16.51 5.49 -5.13
N ASP A 357 -15.45 5.89 -4.45
CA ASP A 357 -14.71 7.10 -4.79
C ASP A 357 -13.90 6.87 -6.06
N TYR A 358 -14.05 7.76 -7.03
CA TYR A 358 -13.39 7.67 -8.33
C TYR A 358 -12.14 8.53 -8.40
N ALA A 359 -11.27 8.21 -9.36
CA ALA A 359 -10.11 9.02 -9.66
C ALA A 359 -10.53 10.44 -10.08
N GLU A 360 -9.77 11.42 -9.57
CA GLU A 360 -10.01 12.85 -9.78
C GLU A 360 -10.18 13.20 -11.27
N GLY A 361 -11.22 13.91 -11.63
CA GLY A 361 -11.47 14.38 -13.02
C GLY A 361 -12.15 13.36 -13.94
N THR A 362 -12.43 12.14 -13.48
CA THR A 362 -13.11 11.12 -14.30
C THR A 362 -14.55 11.48 -14.63
N GLU A 363 -15.22 12.28 -13.80
CA GLU A 363 -16.54 12.85 -14.07
C GLU A 363 -16.55 13.71 -15.34
N PHE A 364 -15.48 14.48 -15.61
CA PHE A 364 -15.36 15.26 -16.85
C PHE A 364 -15.15 14.36 -18.07
N LEU A 365 -14.44 13.24 -17.91
CA LEU A 365 -14.31 12.24 -18.97
C LEU A 365 -15.66 11.56 -19.27
N ALA A 366 -16.48 11.30 -18.25
CA ALA A 366 -17.85 10.81 -18.42
C ALA A 366 -18.69 11.82 -19.25
N LEU A 367 -18.59 13.11 -18.93
CA LEU A 367 -19.26 14.17 -19.72
C LEU A 367 -18.74 14.25 -21.16
N CYS A 368 -17.45 14.02 -21.41
CA CYS A 368 -16.91 13.91 -22.77
C CYS A 368 -17.59 12.78 -23.56
N LEU A 369 -17.80 11.60 -22.96
CA LEU A 369 -18.52 10.50 -23.59
C LEU A 369 -19.97 10.88 -23.92
N LEU A 370 -20.66 11.63 -23.05
CA LEU A 370 -22.01 12.11 -23.32
C LEU A 370 -22.06 13.09 -24.50
N THR A 371 -21.06 13.94 -24.70
CA THR A 371 -20.99 14.80 -25.91
C THR A 371 -20.90 13.98 -27.20
N ARG A 372 -20.15 12.87 -27.17
CA ARG A 372 -20.06 11.93 -28.31
C ARG A 372 -21.38 11.23 -28.59
N TYR A 373 -22.03 10.71 -27.54
CA TYR A 373 -23.37 10.11 -27.64
C TYR A 373 -24.34 11.10 -28.32
N TRP A 374 -24.36 12.36 -27.88
CA TRP A 374 -25.23 13.38 -28.46
C TRP A 374 -24.94 13.66 -29.94
N SER A 375 -23.66 13.67 -30.32
CA SER A 375 -23.24 13.87 -31.73
C SER A 375 -23.70 12.73 -32.67
N HIS A 376 -23.98 11.54 -32.12
CA HIS A 376 -24.38 10.37 -32.90
C HIS A 376 -25.89 10.13 -32.93
N ILE A 377 -26.67 10.61 -31.94
CA ILE A 377 -28.14 10.45 -31.92
C ILE A 377 -28.86 11.42 -32.83
N LYS A 378 -28.34 12.62 -33.00
CA LYS A 378 -28.99 13.66 -33.81
C LYS A 378 -28.82 13.49 -35.33
N LYS A 379 -28.36 12.34 -35.76
CA LYS A 379 -28.24 11.93 -37.16
C LYS A 379 -29.15 10.79 -37.52
#